data_b30fb1e65e458c556f8dc8492e284a85
#
_entry.id   b30fb1e65e458c556f8dc8492e284a85
#
_cell.length_a   1.000
_cell.length_b   1.000
_cell.length_c   1.000
_cell.angle_alpha   90.00
_cell.angle_beta   90.00
_cell.angle_gamma   90.00
#
_symmetry.space_group_name_H-M   'P 1'
#
loop_
_entity.id
_entity.type
_entity.pdbx_description
1 polymer ?
#
loop_
_entity_poly.entity_id
_entity_poly.type
_entity_poly.pdbx_seq_one_letter_code
_entity_poly.pdbx_strand_id
1 'polypeptide(L)'
;MKIILAVSLLVVSALGAKAQTLVQSFDDIQFWTGSGANRSALVLQWNDAGTPTSMAWGYRWSGNATGIGMLKAVAGATTVTQPGDPTTVLETSIGSDSRMTLTIERYGFGDSLFSISFNDGIQSRTRADWESGYWEYRLFGGNFDYMEWGDPLALTYNVPGSSLYSSVNWFSSPIGASDRELVDGSWDAFSFAPGFATSAVVQPFAVSVPEPSVAILITIVLVFFMLRRRANA
;
A
#
# COMPACT_ATOMS: atom_id res chain seq x y z
N MET A 1 41.00 -9.86 19.74
CA MET A 1 39.75 -10.62 19.81
C MET A 1 38.63 -9.96 20.59
N LYS A 2 38.86 -9.30 21.75
CA LYS A 2 37.81 -8.66 22.57
C LYS A 2 37.09 -7.47 21.90
N ILE A 3 37.77 -6.69 21.06
CA ILE A 3 37.16 -5.53 20.36
C ILE A 3 36.19 -5.96 19.25
N ILE A 4 36.44 -7.08 18.57
CA ILE A 4 35.57 -7.57 17.51
C ILE A 4 34.23 -8.07 18.09
N LEU A 5 34.24 -8.67 19.28
CA LEU A 5 33.02 -9.13 19.96
C LEU A 5 32.13 -7.96 20.42
N ALA A 6 32.74 -6.86 20.88
CA ALA A 6 32.00 -5.67 21.30
C ALA A 6 31.33 -4.94 20.12
N VAL A 7 31.98 -4.86 18.96
CA VAL A 7 31.40 -4.26 17.76
C VAL A 7 30.25 -5.13 17.22
N SER A 8 30.35 -6.46 17.26
CA SER A 8 29.28 -7.35 16.84
C SER A 8 28.05 -7.23 17.77
N LEU A 9 28.24 -7.05 19.06
CA LEU A 9 27.16 -6.88 20.03
C LEU A 9 26.46 -5.53 19.87
N LEU A 10 27.19 -4.49 19.50
CA LEU A 10 26.64 -3.14 19.28
C LEU A 10 25.77 -3.07 18.02
N VAL A 11 26.11 -3.83 16.97
CA VAL A 11 25.33 -3.86 15.72
C VAL A 11 24.02 -4.63 15.89
N VAL A 12 23.98 -5.67 16.73
CA VAL A 12 22.76 -6.43 16.99
C VAL A 12 21.75 -5.64 17.83
N SER A 13 22.21 -4.76 18.71
CA SER A 13 21.29 -3.93 19.53
C SER A 13 20.67 -2.75 18.78
N ALA A 14 21.11 -2.45 17.55
CA ALA A 14 20.53 -1.39 16.70
C ALA A 14 19.30 -1.86 15.88
N LEU A 15 18.92 -3.12 15.98
CA LEU A 15 17.65 -3.66 15.42
C LEU A 15 16.46 -3.27 16.32
N GLY A 16 16.37 -1.98 16.67
CA GLY A 16 15.23 -1.45 17.41
C GLY A 16 13.94 -1.58 16.61
N ALA A 17 12.89 -2.08 17.25
CA ALA A 17 11.56 -2.03 16.69
C ALA A 17 11.23 -0.58 16.32
N LYS A 18 11.05 -0.29 15.04
CA LYS A 18 10.56 1.03 14.62
C LYS A 18 9.16 1.22 15.18
N ALA A 19 8.96 2.30 15.91
CA ALA A 19 7.62 2.70 16.30
C ALA A 19 6.80 2.96 15.04
N GLN A 20 5.63 2.34 14.93
CA GLN A 20 4.71 2.61 13.84
C GLN A 20 4.18 4.04 13.99
N THR A 21 4.29 4.83 12.93
CA THR A 21 3.81 6.22 12.90
C THR A 21 2.37 6.24 12.42
N LEU A 22 1.47 6.83 13.21
CA LEU A 22 0.11 7.13 12.76
C LEU A 22 0.17 8.21 11.67
N VAL A 23 -0.54 7.99 10.59
CA VAL A 23 -0.62 8.93 9.48
C VAL A 23 -1.70 9.96 9.76
N GLN A 24 -1.31 11.23 9.90
CA GLN A 24 -2.20 12.37 10.04
C GLN A 24 -2.25 13.22 8.77
N SER A 25 -1.18 13.13 7.96
CA SER A 25 -1.04 13.89 6.72
C SER A 25 -0.19 13.11 5.71
N PHE A 26 -0.08 13.64 4.49
CA PHE A 26 0.83 13.09 3.48
C PHE A 26 2.30 13.11 3.92
N ASP A 27 2.67 14.01 4.81
CA ASP A 27 4.05 14.13 5.28
C ASP A 27 4.44 12.96 6.22
N ASP A 28 3.46 12.29 6.82
CA ASP A 28 3.68 11.11 7.65
C ASP A 28 3.83 9.82 6.83
N ILE A 29 3.47 9.83 5.55
CA ILE A 29 3.57 8.67 4.67
C ILE A 29 5.05 8.44 4.34
N GLN A 30 5.56 7.27 4.71
CA GLN A 30 6.97 6.93 4.55
C GLN A 30 7.27 6.20 3.23
N PHE A 31 6.35 5.38 2.76
CA PHE A 31 6.51 4.62 1.52
C PHE A 31 5.77 5.29 0.37
N TRP A 32 6.52 5.78 -0.61
CA TRP A 32 5.98 6.40 -1.82
C TRP A 32 6.42 5.62 -3.05
N THR A 33 5.49 5.37 -3.97
CA THR A 33 5.76 4.76 -5.27
C THR A 33 5.34 5.68 -6.40
N GLY A 34 5.80 5.36 -7.63
CA GLY A 34 5.54 6.17 -8.80
C GLY A 34 6.33 7.46 -8.84
N SER A 35 6.05 8.29 -9.85
CA SER A 35 6.73 9.58 -10.05
C SER A 35 5.78 10.57 -10.69
N GLY A 36 5.91 11.84 -10.34
CA GLY A 36 5.06 12.93 -10.86
C GLY A 36 4.77 13.98 -9.81
N ALA A 37 4.07 15.03 -10.25
CA ALA A 37 3.70 16.15 -9.39
C ALA A 37 2.49 15.84 -8.51
N ASN A 38 1.55 15.04 -9.00
CA ASN A 38 0.35 14.68 -8.26
C ASN A 38 0.64 13.65 -7.19
N ARG A 39 -0.09 13.71 -6.08
CA ARG A 39 0.06 12.81 -4.92
C ARG A 39 -1.29 12.32 -4.45
N SER A 40 -1.36 11.04 -4.09
CA SER A 40 -2.53 10.41 -3.49
C SER A 40 -2.09 9.47 -2.38
N ALA A 41 -2.95 9.24 -1.40
CA ALA A 41 -2.75 8.21 -0.39
C ALA A 41 -3.65 7.01 -0.68
N LEU A 42 -3.06 5.83 -0.64
CA LEU A 42 -3.75 4.55 -0.61
C LEU A 42 -3.83 4.05 0.83
N VAL A 43 -5.03 3.76 1.31
CA VAL A 43 -5.25 3.14 2.61
C VAL A 43 -5.77 1.72 2.41
N LEU A 44 -5.13 0.74 3.06
CA LEU A 44 -5.61 -0.63 3.10
C LEU A 44 -5.99 -1.00 4.53
N GLN A 45 -7.23 -1.43 4.72
CA GLN A 45 -7.76 -1.85 6.01
C GLN A 45 -8.23 -3.31 5.94
N TRP A 46 -7.52 -4.19 6.66
CA TRP A 46 -7.81 -5.64 6.63
C TRP A 46 -8.98 -6.07 7.51
N ASN A 47 -9.32 -5.29 8.52
CA ASN A 47 -10.36 -5.64 9.51
C ASN A 47 -10.19 -7.06 10.06
N ASP A 48 -8.96 -7.44 10.33
CA ASP A 48 -8.57 -8.69 10.97
C ASP A 48 -8.06 -8.41 12.40
N ALA A 49 -7.67 -9.47 13.11
CA ALA A 49 -7.07 -9.34 14.44
C ALA A 49 -5.61 -8.84 14.42
N GLY A 50 -5.03 -8.62 13.22
CA GLY A 50 -3.66 -8.17 13.05
C GLY A 50 -3.49 -6.69 13.39
N THR A 51 -2.28 -6.30 13.77
CA THR A 51 -1.89 -4.93 14.09
C THR A 51 -0.73 -4.50 13.19
N PRO A 52 -0.81 -3.36 12.51
CA PRO A 52 -1.92 -2.41 12.47
C PRO A 52 -3.08 -2.92 11.61
N THR A 53 -4.31 -2.56 11.98
CA THR A 53 -5.52 -2.92 11.21
C THR A 53 -5.57 -2.21 9.87
N SER A 54 -5.03 -0.99 9.78
CA SER A 54 -5.03 -0.13 8.61
C SER A 54 -3.64 0.44 8.36
N MET A 55 -3.23 0.50 7.10
CA MET A 55 -1.91 0.99 6.67
C MET A 55 -2.04 1.91 5.46
N ALA A 56 -1.10 2.87 5.33
CA ALA A 56 -1.08 3.83 4.23
C ALA A 56 0.23 3.83 3.44
N TRP A 57 0.08 3.95 2.13
CA TRP A 57 1.10 4.16 1.12
C TRP A 57 0.84 5.46 0.36
N GLY A 58 1.87 6.07 -0.16
CA GLY A 58 1.77 7.18 -1.08
C GLY A 58 1.98 6.77 -2.53
N TYR A 59 1.28 7.43 -3.41
CA TYR A 59 1.40 7.28 -4.86
C TYR A 59 1.62 8.62 -5.54
N ARG A 60 2.56 8.66 -6.50
CA ARG A 60 2.86 9.83 -7.33
C ARG A 60 2.64 9.50 -8.79
N TRP A 61 2.04 10.45 -9.53
CA TRP A 61 1.80 10.27 -10.96
C TRP A 61 1.82 11.59 -11.73
N SER A 62 1.86 11.46 -13.06
CA SER A 62 1.63 12.55 -14.03
C SER A 62 0.58 12.09 -15.02
N GLY A 63 -0.19 13.02 -15.57
CA GLY A 63 -1.32 12.71 -16.44
C GLY A 63 -2.50 12.11 -15.67
N ASN A 64 -3.19 11.14 -16.27
CA ASN A 64 -4.34 10.49 -15.66
C ASN A 64 -3.91 9.20 -14.94
N ALA A 65 -4.51 8.94 -13.79
CA ALA A 65 -4.35 7.70 -13.05
C ALA A 65 -5.68 7.30 -12.41
N THR A 66 -5.87 6.01 -12.14
CA THR A 66 -7.11 5.49 -11.55
C THR A 66 -6.85 4.87 -10.18
N GLY A 67 -7.89 4.70 -9.38
CA GLY A 67 -7.79 4.06 -8.07
C GLY A 67 -7.21 2.64 -8.15
N ILE A 68 -7.64 1.84 -9.12
CA ILE A 68 -7.06 0.50 -9.35
C ILE A 68 -5.62 0.59 -9.87
N GLY A 69 -5.31 1.59 -10.70
CA GLY A 69 -3.96 1.86 -11.18
C GLY A 69 -3.00 2.20 -10.04
N MET A 70 -3.43 3.01 -9.08
CA MET A 70 -2.68 3.30 -7.86
C MET A 70 -2.41 2.02 -7.05
N LEU A 71 -3.45 1.21 -6.81
CA LEU A 71 -3.30 -0.03 -6.05
C LEU A 71 -2.28 -0.97 -6.73
N LYS A 72 -2.38 -1.15 -8.05
CA LYS A 72 -1.43 -1.95 -8.85
C LYS A 72 -0.01 -1.37 -8.82
N ALA A 73 0.12 -0.04 -8.84
CA ALA A 73 1.43 0.62 -8.78
C ALA A 73 2.09 0.46 -7.40
N VAL A 74 1.32 0.41 -6.33
CA VAL A 74 1.83 0.19 -4.96
C VAL A 74 2.26 -1.27 -4.76
N ALA A 75 1.54 -2.23 -5.29
CA ALA A 75 1.86 -3.64 -5.11
C ALA A 75 3.12 -4.07 -5.87
N GLY A 76 3.91 -4.96 -5.25
CA GLY A 76 5.12 -5.53 -5.85
C GLY A 76 4.83 -6.47 -7.01
N ALA A 77 3.71 -7.15 -6.95
CA ALA A 77 3.25 -8.03 -8.02
C ALA A 77 1.72 -8.07 -8.07
N THR A 78 1.19 -8.10 -9.28
CA THR A 78 -0.24 -8.23 -9.53
C THR A 78 -0.47 -9.41 -10.46
N THR A 79 -1.28 -10.36 -10.02
CA THR A 79 -1.82 -11.42 -10.86
C THR A 79 -3.16 -10.95 -11.41
N VAL A 80 -3.31 -10.95 -12.71
CA VAL A 80 -4.57 -10.61 -13.38
C VAL A 80 -5.18 -11.90 -13.91
N THR A 81 -6.39 -12.19 -13.50
CA THR A 81 -7.19 -13.32 -13.98
C THR A 81 -8.40 -12.79 -14.74
N GLN A 82 -8.89 -13.55 -15.69
CA GLN A 82 -10.10 -13.23 -16.43
C GLN A 82 -11.11 -14.35 -16.21
N PRO A 83 -12.29 -14.06 -15.67
CA PRO A 83 -13.32 -15.10 -15.47
C PRO A 83 -13.64 -15.82 -16.78
N GLY A 84 -13.54 -17.16 -16.77
CA GLY A 84 -13.74 -17.99 -17.95
C GLY A 84 -12.54 -18.13 -18.88
N ASP A 85 -11.44 -17.44 -18.63
CA ASP A 85 -10.17 -17.59 -19.34
C ASP A 85 -9.08 -18.04 -18.33
N PRO A 86 -8.43 -19.19 -18.55
CA PRO A 86 -7.36 -19.66 -17.66
C PRO A 86 -6.07 -18.83 -17.79
N THR A 87 -6.01 -17.85 -18.69
CA THR A 87 -4.82 -17.01 -18.88
C THR A 87 -4.61 -16.10 -17.68
N THR A 88 -3.51 -16.33 -16.98
CA THR A 88 -3.07 -15.48 -15.86
C THR A 88 -1.90 -14.63 -16.31
N VAL A 89 -1.98 -13.33 -16.12
CA VAL A 89 -0.91 -12.39 -16.42
C VAL A 89 -0.31 -11.87 -15.12
N LEU A 90 1.01 -11.95 -15.00
CA LEU A 90 1.75 -11.34 -13.91
C LEU A 90 2.26 -9.96 -14.36
N GLU A 91 1.80 -8.92 -13.65
CA GLU A 91 2.27 -7.55 -13.82
C GLU A 91 3.15 -7.16 -12.63
N THR A 92 4.28 -6.50 -12.89
CA THR A 92 5.17 -6.00 -11.85
C THR A 92 5.41 -4.52 -12.04
N SER A 93 5.46 -3.77 -10.94
CA SER A 93 5.71 -2.32 -10.95
C SER A 93 7.07 -2.00 -10.34
N ILE A 94 7.82 -1.10 -10.99
CA ILE A 94 9.11 -0.63 -10.48
C ILE A 94 8.86 0.34 -9.31
N GLY A 95 9.59 0.16 -8.21
CA GLY A 95 9.48 1.00 -7.01
C GLY A 95 8.27 0.71 -6.13
N SER A 96 7.60 -0.41 -6.39
CA SER A 96 6.47 -0.92 -5.63
C SER A 96 6.90 -1.60 -4.32
N ASP A 97 5.93 -1.83 -3.44
CA ASP A 97 6.15 -2.57 -2.21
C ASP A 97 6.14 -4.08 -2.47
N SER A 98 7.32 -4.70 -2.51
CA SER A 98 7.47 -6.13 -2.77
C SER A 98 6.82 -7.03 -1.70
N ARG A 99 6.42 -6.47 -0.56
CA ARG A 99 5.68 -7.18 0.50
C ARG A 99 4.20 -7.36 0.17
N MET A 100 3.68 -6.60 -0.82
CA MET A 100 2.29 -6.64 -1.24
C MET A 100 2.14 -7.36 -2.57
N THR A 101 1.18 -8.26 -2.64
CA THR A 101 0.75 -8.90 -3.88
C THR A 101 -0.76 -8.78 -4.03
N LEU A 102 -1.21 -8.68 -5.28
CA LEU A 102 -2.62 -8.55 -5.63
C LEU A 102 -3.06 -9.69 -6.53
N THR A 103 -4.34 -10.04 -6.43
CA THR A 103 -5.08 -10.71 -7.50
C THR A 103 -6.19 -9.78 -7.96
N ILE A 104 -6.25 -9.55 -9.25
CA ILE A 104 -7.24 -8.72 -9.93
C ILE A 104 -8.04 -9.63 -10.87
N GLU A 105 -9.33 -9.49 -10.88
CA GLU A 105 -10.20 -10.07 -11.90
C GLU A 105 -10.56 -9.03 -12.94
N ARG A 106 -10.32 -9.36 -14.21
CA ARG A 106 -10.61 -8.47 -15.33
C ARG A 106 -11.92 -8.81 -15.97
N TYR A 107 -12.84 -7.86 -15.90
CA TYR A 107 -14.16 -7.93 -16.52
C TYR A 107 -14.27 -6.98 -17.70
N GLY A 108 -15.33 -7.08 -18.50
CA GLY A 108 -15.59 -6.14 -19.59
C GLY A 108 -15.85 -4.70 -19.15
N PHE A 109 -16.20 -4.49 -17.88
CA PHE A 109 -16.40 -3.17 -17.27
C PHE A 109 -15.16 -2.64 -16.51
N GLY A 110 -14.06 -3.40 -16.48
CA GLY A 110 -12.82 -2.99 -15.82
C GLY A 110 -12.23 -4.04 -14.89
N ASP A 111 -11.14 -3.67 -14.25
CA ASP A 111 -10.42 -4.50 -13.29
C ASP A 111 -11.08 -4.38 -11.89
N SER A 112 -11.35 -5.51 -11.26
CA SER A 112 -11.88 -5.62 -9.90
C SER A 112 -10.84 -6.25 -8.98
N LEU A 113 -10.69 -5.73 -7.78
CA LEU A 113 -9.83 -6.31 -6.76
C LEU A 113 -10.44 -7.60 -6.24
N PHE A 114 -9.72 -8.71 -6.36
CA PHE A 114 -10.12 -9.99 -5.78
C PHE A 114 -9.41 -10.26 -4.46
N SER A 115 -8.08 -10.16 -4.42
CA SER A 115 -7.36 -10.38 -3.15
C SER A 115 -6.16 -9.47 -2.98
N ILE A 116 -5.85 -9.20 -1.71
CA ILE A 116 -4.61 -8.54 -1.28
C ILE A 116 -3.91 -9.46 -0.29
N SER A 117 -2.60 -9.66 -0.51
CA SER A 117 -1.71 -10.26 0.46
C SER A 117 -0.61 -9.28 0.82
N PHE A 118 -0.26 -9.22 2.10
CA PHE A 118 0.85 -8.41 2.61
C PHE A 118 1.68 -9.24 3.59
N ASN A 119 3.00 -9.28 3.37
CA ASN A 119 3.94 -10.00 4.22
C ASN A 119 5.18 -9.14 4.47
N ASP A 120 5.35 -8.66 5.69
CA ASP A 120 6.50 -7.86 6.11
C ASP A 120 7.60 -8.68 6.83
N GLY A 121 7.44 -10.01 6.86
CA GLY A 121 8.32 -10.92 7.58
C GLY A 121 7.96 -11.11 9.06
N ILE A 122 7.09 -10.26 9.61
CA ILE A 122 6.55 -10.35 10.98
C ILE A 122 5.11 -10.83 10.92
N GLN A 123 4.34 -10.30 9.98
CA GLN A 123 2.93 -10.62 9.76
C GLN A 123 2.72 -11.03 8.31
N SER A 124 1.87 -12.03 8.12
CA SER A 124 1.36 -12.40 6.81
C SER A 124 -0.17 -12.32 6.84
N ARG A 125 -0.72 -11.52 5.95
CA ARG A 125 -2.16 -11.27 5.85
C ARG A 125 -2.63 -11.50 4.44
N THR A 126 -3.76 -12.17 4.29
CA THR A 126 -4.42 -12.32 3.01
C THR A 126 -5.92 -12.19 3.22
N ARG A 127 -6.57 -11.43 2.36
CA ARG A 127 -8.02 -11.35 2.25
C ARG A 127 -8.41 -11.49 0.80
N ALA A 128 -9.32 -12.39 0.54
CA ALA A 128 -9.91 -12.61 -0.77
C ALA A 128 -11.39 -12.27 -0.76
N ASP A 129 -11.86 -11.75 -1.87
CA ASP A 129 -13.25 -11.38 -2.08
C ASP A 129 -14.16 -12.61 -2.08
N TRP A 130 -15.40 -12.44 -1.61
CA TRP A 130 -16.50 -13.42 -1.65
C TRP A 130 -16.32 -14.71 -0.82
N GLU A 131 -15.18 -14.93 -0.19
CA GLU A 131 -15.00 -16.07 0.72
C GLU A 131 -15.59 -15.79 2.11
N SER A 132 -15.21 -14.65 2.69
CA SER A 132 -15.62 -14.27 4.03
C SER A 132 -16.02 -12.80 4.15
N GLY A 133 -16.18 -12.12 3.03
CA GLY A 133 -16.47 -10.71 2.91
C GLY A 133 -16.13 -10.19 1.53
N TYR A 134 -15.91 -8.90 1.41
CA TYR A 134 -15.47 -8.26 0.16
C TYR A 134 -14.60 -7.04 0.44
N TRP A 135 -13.83 -6.60 -0.57
CA TRP A 135 -13.09 -5.36 -0.53
C TRP A 135 -13.98 -4.19 -0.93
N GLU A 136 -14.38 -3.40 0.04
CA GLU A 136 -15.12 -2.17 -0.19
C GLU A 136 -14.17 -1.05 -0.61
N TYR A 137 -14.45 -0.41 -1.73
CA TYR A 137 -13.71 0.76 -2.17
C TYR A 137 -14.34 2.02 -1.59
N ARG A 138 -13.54 2.82 -0.90
CA ARG A 138 -13.97 4.02 -0.21
C ARG A 138 -13.15 5.22 -0.62
N LEU A 139 -13.82 6.36 -0.69
CA LEU A 139 -13.24 7.65 -1.01
C LEU A 139 -13.34 8.57 0.21
N PHE A 140 -12.32 9.42 0.38
CA PHE A 140 -12.31 10.41 1.44
C PHE A 140 -12.81 11.75 0.93
N GLY A 141 -13.65 12.38 1.70
CA GLY A 141 -14.09 13.76 1.53
C GLY A 141 -15.47 13.91 0.89
N GLY A 142 -16.25 14.84 1.40
CA GLY A 142 -17.49 15.31 0.86
C GLY A 142 -18.77 14.64 1.35
N ASN A 143 -19.86 15.25 0.96
CA ASN A 143 -21.20 14.82 1.28
C ASN A 143 -21.80 14.13 0.05
N PHE A 144 -22.01 12.82 0.16
CA PHE A 144 -22.45 11.95 -0.95
C PHE A 144 -23.97 11.81 -1.06
N ASP A 145 -24.72 12.55 -0.29
CA ASP A 145 -26.19 12.42 -0.22
C ASP A 145 -26.90 12.63 -1.58
N TYR A 146 -26.15 12.99 -2.63
CA TYR A 146 -26.72 13.38 -3.93
C TYR A 146 -26.05 12.77 -5.17
N MET A 147 -25.10 11.83 -5.03
CA MET A 147 -24.53 11.17 -6.21
C MET A 147 -25.35 9.93 -6.59
N GLU A 148 -26.03 10.03 -7.70
CA GLU A 148 -26.67 8.87 -8.32
C GLU A 148 -25.63 8.00 -9.05
N TRP A 149 -25.93 6.71 -9.16
CA TRP A 149 -25.14 5.79 -9.97
C TRP A 149 -25.02 6.31 -11.41
N GLY A 150 -23.77 6.45 -11.88
CA GLY A 150 -23.50 6.97 -13.21
C GLY A 150 -23.32 8.49 -13.29
N ASP A 151 -23.31 9.21 -12.17
CA ASP A 151 -22.98 10.63 -12.17
C ASP A 151 -21.52 10.84 -12.65
N PRO A 152 -21.29 11.61 -13.73
CA PRO A 152 -19.93 11.90 -14.22
C PRO A 152 -19.04 12.57 -13.19
N LEU A 153 -19.60 13.32 -12.22
CA LEU A 153 -18.84 13.93 -11.13
C LEU A 153 -18.25 12.88 -10.18
N ALA A 154 -18.84 11.68 -10.09
CA ALA A 154 -18.32 10.60 -9.29
C ALA A 154 -16.96 10.12 -9.80
N LEU A 155 -16.66 10.22 -11.09
CA LEU A 155 -15.39 9.80 -11.69
C LEU A 155 -14.21 10.64 -11.17
N THR A 156 -14.42 11.93 -10.99
CA THR A 156 -13.40 12.90 -10.59
C THR A 156 -13.63 13.45 -9.18
N TYR A 157 -14.54 12.81 -8.42
CA TYR A 157 -14.89 13.31 -7.11
C TYR A 157 -13.68 13.37 -6.20
N ASN A 158 -13.45 14.55 -5.68
CA ASN A 158 -12.40 14.82 -4.75
C ASN A 158 -12.79 15.96 -3.82
N VAL A 159 -12.43 15.85 -2.55
CA VAL A 159 -12.35 17.03 -1.72
C VAL A 159 -10.98 17.66 -1.94
N PRO A 160 -10.92 18.81 -2.61
CA PRO A 160 -9.65 19.44 -2.86
C PRO A 160 -8.95 19.75 -1.53
N GLY A 161 -7.70 19.36 -1.43
CA GLY A 161 -6.79 19.98 -0.50
C GLY A 161 -6.77 19.45 0.92
N SER A 162 -7.37 18.32 1.25
CA SER A 162 -7.13 17.74 2.56
C SER A 162 -5.89 16.85 2.53
N SER A 163 -4.72 17.45 2.72
CA SER A 163 -3.52 16.69 3.07
C SER A 163 -3.61 16.05 4.47
N LEU A 164 -4.70 16.33 5.20
CA LEU A 164 -4.93 15.84 6.56
C LEU A 164 -5.90 14.66 6.53
N TYR A 165 -5.55 13.62 7.25
CA TYR A 165 -6.43 12.48 7.48
C TYR A 165 -7.59 12.87 8.41
N SER A 166 -8.78 12.33 8.12
CA SER A 166 -9.92 12.37 9.04
C SER A 166 -10.67 11.03 8.96
N SER A 167 -11.13 10.53 10.09
CA SER A 167 -11.89 9.28 10.16
C SER A 167 -13.38 9.44 9.82
N VAL A 168 -13.87 10.68 9.71
CA VAL A 168 -15.33 10.95 9.64
C VAL A 168 -15.89 11.20 8.23
N ASN A 169 -15.03 11.32 7.23
CA ASN A 169 -15.46 11.71 5.88
C ASN A 169 -15.25 10.63 4.82
N TRP A 170 -15.24 9.37 5.23
CA TRP A 170 -15.15 8.24 4.31
C TRP A 170 -16.53 7.75 3.90
N PHE A 171 -16.71 7.50 2.62
CA PHE A 171 -17.94 6.97 2.07
C PHE A 171 -17.63 5.86 1.06
N SER A 172 -18.60 4.95 0.87
CA SER A 172 -18.51 3.93 -0.16
C SER A 172 -18.50 4.58 -1.54
N SER A 173 -17.56 4.20 -2.39
CA SER A 173 -17.51 4.72 -3.74
C SER A 173 -18.72 4.23 -4.55
N PRO A 174 -19.42 5.12 -5.26
CA PRO A 174 -20.51 4.74 -6.14
C PRO A 174 -20.00 4.14 -7.47
N ILE A 175 -18.71 4.17 -7.71
CA ILE A 175 -18.06 3.67 -8.93
C ILE A 175 -16.92 2.71 -8.58
N GLY A 176 -16.55 1.86 -9.52
CA GLY A 176 -15.40 0.98 -9.39
C GLY A 176 -14.07 1.74 -9.35
N ALA A 177 -13.07 1.16 -8.70
CA ALA A 177 -11.73 1.74 -8.64
C ALA A 177 -11.07 1.87 -10.04
N SER A 178 -11.53 1.12 -11.03
CA SER A 178 -11.09 1.24 -12.43
C SER A 178 -11.57 2.52 -13.11
N ASP A 179 -12.77 2.99 -12.74
CA ASP A 179 -13.37 4.18 -13.33
C ASP A 179 -13.04 5.45 -12.55
N ARG A 180 -12.60 5.29 -11.30
CA ARG A 180 -12.21 6.41 -10.44
C ARG A 180 -10.93 7.06 -10.94
N GLU A 181 -11.00 8.30 -11.41
CA GLU A 181 -9.85 9.12 -11.72
C GLU A 181 -9.28 9.77 -10.46
N LEU A 182 -7.98 9.59 -10.21
CA LEU A 182 -7.31 10.20 -9.07
C LEU A 182 -7.10 11.69 -9.29
N VAL A 183 -7.24 12.43 -8.21
CA VAL A 183 -6.96 13.87 -8.18
C VAL A 183 -5.86 14.16 -7.15
N ASP A 184 -5.03 15.17 -7.40
CA ASP A 184 -3.97 15.55 -6.46
C ASP A 184 -4.53 15.87 -5.08
N GLY A 185 -3.95 15.25 -4.06
CA GLY A 185 -4.41 15.35 -2.67
C GLY A 185 -5.48 14.34 -2.27
N SER A 186 -5.88 13.41 -3.14
CA SER A 186 -6.91 12.41 -2.81
C SER A 186 -6.45 11.34 -1.83
N TRP A 187 -7.42 10.81 -1.09
CA TRP A 187 -7.28 9.63 -0.24
C TRP A 187 -8.30 8.59 -0.67
N ASP A 188 -7.84 7.42 -1.03
CA ASP A 188 -8.66 6.32 -1.46
C ASP A 188 -8.36 5.10 -0.58
N ALA A 189 -9.38 4.34 -0.18
CA ALA A 189 -9.20 3.17 0.67
C ALA A 189 -9.84 1.93 0.09
N PHE A 190 -9.18 0.79 0.31
CA PHE A 190 -9.80 -0.51 0.22
C PHE A 190 -9.93 -1.08 1.63
N SER A 191 -11.16 -1.26 2.08
CA SER A 191 -11.49 -1.77 3.40
C SER A 191 -12.15 -3.13 3.26
N PHE A 192 -11.57 -4.17 3.84
CA PHE A 192 -12.22 -5.48 3.83
C PHE A 192 -13.44 -5.47 4.75
N ALA A 193 -14.58 -5.90 4.26
CA ALA A 193 -15.86 -5.99 4.97
C ALA A 193 -16.13 -7.45 5.38
N PRO A 194 -15.63 -7.91 6.53
CA PRO A 194 -15.79 -9.29 6.96
C PRO A 194 -17.26 -9.59 7.24
N GLY A 195 -17.72 -10.77 6.82
CA GLY A 195 -19.13 -11.14 6.93
C GLY A 195 -20.08 -10.21 6.16
N PHE A 196 -19.56 -9.50 5.14
CA PHE A 196 -20.28 -8.51 4.33
C PHE A 196 -20.76 -7.29 5.13
N ALA A 197 -20.19 -7.04 6.30
CA ALA A 197 -20.49 -5.89 7.14
C ALA A 197 -19.41 -4.83 6.98
N THR A 198 -19.81 -3.65 6.48
CA THR A 198 -18.89 -2.52 6.30
C THR A 198 -18.48 -1.92 7.64
N SER A 199 -17.28 -1.37 7.71
CA SER A 199 -16.77 -0.66 8.88
C SER A 199 -16.17 0.68 8.50
N ALA A 200 -16.11 1.61 9.45
CA ALA A 200 -15.42 2.88 9.23
C ALA A 200 -13.93 2.65 8.96
N VAL A 201 -13.36 3.47 8.07
CA VAL A 201 -11.92 3.47 7.84
C VAL A 201 -11.23 4.07 9.07
N VAL A 202 -10.40 3.28 9.73
CA VAL A 202 -9.65 3.75 10.90
C VAL A 202 -8.34 4.41 10.47
N GLN A 203 -7.80 5.27 11.32
CA GLN A 203 -6.57 5.98 11.06
C GLN A 203 -5.44 4.99 10.76
N PRO A 204 -4.79 5.11 9.60
CA PRO A 204 -3.77 4.17 9.19
C PRO A 204 -2.41 4.45 9.85
N PHE A 205 -1.58 3.43 9.90
CA PHE A 205 -0.17 3.55 10.18
C PHE A 205 0.63 3.69 8.88
N ALA A 206 1.70 4.46 8.94
CA ALA A 206 2.62 4.58 7.83
C ALA A 206 3.34 3.24 7.59
N VAL A 207 3.36 2.82 6.34
CA VAL A 207 4.16 1.67 5.92
C VAL A 207 5.61 2.09 5.84
N SER A 208 6.48 1.41 6.59
CA SER A 208 7.91 1.69 6.57
C SER A 208 8.54 1.28 5.25
N VAL A 209 9.49 2.07 4.78
CA VAL A 209 10.37 1.64 3.67
C VAL A 209 11.17 0.42 4.14
N PRO A 210 11.21 -0.68 3.36
CA PRO A 210 12.07 -1.81 3.67
C PRO A 210 13.53 -1.33 3.78
N GLU A 211 14.15 -1.60 4.91
CA GLU A 211 15.57 -1.28 5.04
C GLU A 211 16.40 -2.25 4.20
N PRO A 212 17.46 -1.75 3.55
CA PRO A 212 18.43 -2.64 2.93
C PRO A 212 18.87 -3.65 3.99
N SER A 213 18.77 -4.93 3.69
CA SER A 213 19.01 -5.98 4.67
C SER A 213 20.36 -5.75 5.35
N VAL A 214 20.39 -5.79 6.68
CA VAL A 214 21.63 -5.67 7.50
C VAL A 214 22.69 -6.66 7.01
N ALA A 215 22.27 -7.80 6.43
CA ALA A 215 23.15 -8.76 5.79
C ALA A 215 23.98 -8.15 4.64
N ILE A 216 23.39 -7.29 3.81
CA ILE A 216 24.12 -6.60 2.73
C ILE A 216 25.15 -5.62 3.30
N LEU A 217 24.77 -4.85 4.31
CA LEU A 217 25.69 -3.93 4.99
C LEU A 217 26.87 -4.69 5.66
N ILE A 218 26.59 -5.78 6.36
CA ILE A 218 27.61 -6.64 6.97
C ILE A 218 28.52 -7.22 5.90
N THR A 219 27.96 -7.71 4.79
CA THR A 219 28.74 -8.26 3.68
C THR A 219 29.66 -7.22 3.07
N ILE A 220 29.17 -5.99 2.82
CA ILE A 220 29.97 -4.88 2.30
C ILE A 220 31.11 -4.56 3.27
N VAL A 221 30.83 -4.46 4.56
CA VAL A 221 31.84 -4.19 5.60
C VAL A 221 32.88 -5.31 5.65
N LEU A 222 32.47 -6.57 5.62
CA LEU A 222 33.38 -7.72 5.62
C LEU A 222 34.26 -7.74 4.36
N VAL A 223 33.70 -7.49 3.20
CA VAL A 223 34.46 -7.41 1.93
C VAL A 223 35.48 -6.26 2.01
N PHE A 224 35.10 -5.11 2.53
CA PHE A 224 36.00 -3.97 2.70
C PHE A 224 37.17 -4.30 3.66
N PHE A 225 36.91 -4.96 4.76
CA PHE A 225 37.96 -5.42 5.69
C PHE A 225 38.90 -6.48 5.05
N MET A 226 38.38 -7.39 4.26
CA MET A 226 39.19 -8.39 3.55
C MET A 226 40.10 -7.73 2.52
N LEU A 227 39.59 -6.78 1.75
CA LEU A 227 40.36 -6.03 0.75
C LEU A 227 41.48 -5.22 1.40
N ARG A 228 41.17 -4.54 2.52
CA ARG A 228 42.18 -3.76 3.26
C ARG A 228 43.28 -4.60 3.87
N ARG A 229 42.97 -5.84 4.31
CA ARG A 229 43.99 -6.80 4.78
C ARG A 229 44.93 -7.26 3.67
N ARG A 230 44.42 -7.45 2.45
CA ARG A 230 45.24 -7.85 1.29
C ARG A 230 46.14 -6.71 0.80
N ALA A 231 45.74 -5.45 0.96
CA ALA A 231 46.55 -4.31 0.55
C ALA A 231 47.70 -4.01 1.52
N ASN A 232 47.69 -4.57 2.75
CA ASN A 232 48.69 -4.37 3.78
C ASN A 232 49.58 -5.61 4.02
N ALA A 233 49.43 -6.66 3.23
CA ALA A 233 50.24 -7.86 3.21
C ALA A 233 51.15 -7.88 1.98
#